data_19199e7da70c85589484a841675e3246
#
_entry.id   19199e7da70c85589484a841675e3246
#
_cell.length_a   1.000
_cell.length_b   1.000
_cell.length_c   1.000
_cell.angle_alpha   90.00
_cell.angle_beta   90.00
_cell.angle_gamma   90.00
#
_symmetry.space_group_name_H-M   'P 1'
#
loop_
_entity.id
_entity.type
_entity.pdbx_description
1 polymer ?
#
loop_
_entity_poly.entity_id
_entity_poly.type
_entity_poly.pdbx_seq_one_letter_code
_entity_poly.pdbx_strand_id
1 'polypeptide(L)'
;SVIRTMKSIEDSDFEIPGEFRAILRGYQKTGFRWLKTLDACGFGGILADDMGLGKTIQVISLLYDEQKAEEKKPSLIICPASMVYNWESEFERFAPSIKVCMVAGTAPEREAAISHLAECDVAVTSYDLLKRDIALYQKQQFRYQVIDEAQYIKNPMTQGARAVKAIQSECRFALTGTPVENRLSELWSIFDYLMPGFLYTYDKFKKRYESPIVKDQDEEALGRLQRMTAPFILRRLKSDVLKEL
;
A
#
# COMPACT_ATOMS: atom_id res chain seq x y z
N SER A 1 -9.63 21.83 -4.29
CA SER A 1 -9.75 20.74 -3.31
C SER A 1 -9.06 19.49 -3.80
N VAL A 2 -8.70 18.60 -2.88
CA VAL A 2 -8.07 17.29 -3.18
C VAL A 2 -8.87 16.50 -4.21
N ILE A 3 -10.20 16.44 -4.02
CA ILE A 3 -11.10 15.72 -4.94
C ILE A 3 -11.06 16.30 -6.35
N ARG A 4 -11.00 17.62 -6.46
CA ARG A 4 -10.93 18.31 -7.75
C ARG A 4 -9.59 18.01 -8.46
N THR A 5 -8.49 18.01 -7.72
CA THR A 5 -7.17 17.66 -8.24
C THR A 5 -7.13 16.21 -8.70
N MET A 6 -7.66 15.29 -7.91
CA MET A 6 -7.74 13.87 -8.27
C MET A 6 -8.60 13.64 -9.52
N LYS A 7 -9.77 14.28 -9.62
CA LYS A 7 -10.64 14.15 -10.80
C LYS A 7 -9.98 14.67 -12.07
N SER A 8 -9.22 15.77 -12.00
CA SER A 8 -8.54 16.30 -13.17
C SER A 8 -7.42 15.38 -13.66
N ILE A 9 -6.85 14.56 -12.77
CA ILE A 9 -5.81 13.57 -13.09
C ILE A 9 -6.45 12.23 -13.51
N GLU A 10 -7.60 11.83 -12.92
CA GLU A 10 -8.37 10.65 -13.35
C GLU A 10 -8.76 10.73 -14.82
N ASP A 11 -9.00 11.92 -15.34
CA ASP A 11 -9.25 12.18 -16.75
C ASP A 11 -7.97 12.10 -17.61
N SER A 12 -6.78 12.02 -17.02
CA SER A 12 -5.55 11.77 -17.75
C SER A 12 -5.34 10.27 -17.90
N ASP A 13 -5.23 9.83 -19.16
CA ASP A 13 -5.03 8.42 -19.51
C ASP A 13 -3.62 7.96 -19.13
N PHE A 14 -3.47 7.43 -17.90
CA PHE A 14 -2.29 6.62 -17.61
C PHE A 14 -2.38 5.34 -18.44
N GLU A 15 -1.43 5.15 -19.33
CA GLU A 15 -1.39 3.96 -20.17
C GLU A 15 -1.06 2.72 -19.35
N ILE A 16 -1.82 1.65 -19.58
CA ILE A 16 -1.50 0.35 -19.01
C ILE A 16 -0.20 -0.14 -19.66
N PRO A 17 0.80 -0.58 -18.87
CA PRO A 17 2.05 -1.12 -19.42
C PRO A 17 1.77 -2.26 -20.40
N GLY A 18 2.48 -2.28 -21.54
CA GLY A 18 2.17 -3.08 -22.71
C GLY A 18 1.78 -4.53 -22.46
N GLU A 19 2.53 -5.25 -21.68
CA GLU A 19 2.26 -6.67 -21.37
C GLU A 19 1.02 -6.86 -20.51
N PHE A 20 0.70 -5.89 -19.65
CA PHE A 20 -0.44 -5.96 -18.73
C PHE A 20 -1.77 -5.60 -19.41
N ARG A 21 -1.76 -5.06 -20.63
CA ARG A 21 -2.99 -4.77 -21.39
C ARG A 21 -3.84 -6.03 -21.62
N ALA A 22 -3.18 -7.15 -21.89
CA ALA A 22 -3.84 -8.42 -22.13
C ALA A 22 -4.13 -9.21 -20.86
N ILE A 23 -3.40 -8.93 -19.78
CA ILE A 23 -3.45 -9.71 -18.53
C ILE A 23 -4.46 -9.11 -17.56
N LEU A 24 -4.48 -7.77 -17.41
CA LEU A 24 -5.35 -7.10 -16.46
C LEU A 24 -6.80 -7.10 -16.93
N ARG A 25 -7.71 -7.41 -16.03
CA ARG A 25 -9.16 -7.22 -16.23
C ARG A 25 -9.50 -5.73 -16.18
N GLY A 26 -10.69 -5.34 -16.67
CA GLY A 26 -11.11 -3.95 -16.71
C GLY A 26 -11.03 -3.24 -15.36
N TYR A 27 -11.56 -3.88 -14.31
CA TYR A 27 -11.49 -3.30 -12.96
C TYR A 27 -10.06 -3.21 -12.42
N GLN A 28 -9.17 -4.12 -12.81
CA GLN A 28 -7.76 -4.08 -12.42
C GLN A 28 -7.01 -2.94 -13.12
N LYS A 29 -7.34 -2.67 -14.38
CA LYS A 29 -6.83 -1.49 -15.11
C LYS A 29 -7.26 -0.20 -14.41
N THR A 30 -8.50 -0.13 -13.95
CA THR A 30 -8.99 1.00 -13.16
C THR A 30 -8.19 1.14 -11.86
N GLY A 31 -7.90 0.03 -11.19
CA GLY A 31 -7.06 0.03 -9.99
C GLY A 31 -5.65 0.52 -10.26
N PHE A 32 -5.02 0.07 -11.33
CA PHE A 32 -3.70 0.57 -11.74
C PHE A 32 -3.72 2.09 -11.93
N ARG A 33 -4.70 2.62 -12.67
CA ARG A 33 -4.83 4.06 -12.91
C ARG A 33 -5.07 4.84 -11.62
N TRP A 34 -5.86 4.28 -10.72
CA TRP A 34 -6.10 4.87 -9.40
C TRP A 34 -4.82 4.98 -8.58
N LEU A 35 -4.00 3.92 -8.54
CA LEU A 35 -2.69 3.94 -7.89
C LEU A 35 -1.78 5.02 -8.51
N LYS A 36 -1.73 5.10 -9.83
CA LYS A 36 -0.94 6.11 -10.53
C LYS A 36 -1.41 7.53 -10.26
N THR A 37 -2.72 7.72 -10.18
CA THR A 37 -3.33 9.02 -9.87
C THR A 37 -2.95 9.49 -8.48
N LEU A 38 -3.04 8.61 -7.48
CA LEU A 38 -2.64 8.94 -6.11
C LEU A 38 -1.16 9.32 -6.04
N ASP A 39 -0.30 8.52 -6.67
CA ASP A 39 1.13 8.80 -6.72
C ASP A 39 1.41 10.16 -7.36
N ALA A 40 0.81 10.45 -8.50
CA ALA A 40 0.97 11.73 -9.18
C ALA A 40 0.51 12.93 -8.34
N CYS A 41 -0.47 12.74 -7.47
CA CYS A 41 -0.96 13.76 -6.54
C CYS A 41 -0.13 13.86 -5.25
N GLY A 42 0.85 12.99 -5.04
CA GLY A 42 1.63 12.93 -3.81
C GLY A 42 0.90 12.28 -2.64
N PHE A 43 -0.05 11.40 -2.92
CA PHE A 43 -0.86 10.70 -1.92
C PHE A 43 -0.57 9.21 -1.89
N GLY A 44 -0.89 8.57 -0.77
CA GLY A 44 -0.99 7.13 -0.65
C GLY A 44 -2.44 6.67 -0.68
N GLY A 45 -2.67 5.36 -0.56
CA GLY A 45 -4.02 4.82 -0.55
C GLY A 45 -4.11 3.37 -0.11
N ILE A 46 -5.34 2.93 0.11
CA ILE A 46 -5.68 1.57 0.52
C ILE A 46 -6.41 0.88 -0.62
N LEU A 47 -5.83 -0.18 -1.15
CA LEU A 47 -6.50 -1.08 -2.09
C LEU A 47 -7.13 -2.21 -1.27
N ALA A 48 -8.44 -2.14 -1.10
CA ALA A 48 -9.20 -2.96 -0.18
C ALA A 48 -10.18 -3.92 -0.90
N ASP A 49 -9.89 -4.31 -2.12
CA ASP A 49 -10.70 -5.25 -2.90
C ASP A 49 -10.89 -6.57 -2.16
N ASP A 50 -12.01 -7.22 -2.41
CA ASP A 50 -12.28 -8.57 -1.91
C ASP A 50 -11.15 -9.53 -2.28
N MET A 51 -10.97 -10.55 -1.45
CA MET A 51 -9.99 -11.61 -1.66
C MET A 51 -10.21 -12.27 -3.04
N GLY A 52 -9.12 -12.49 -3.78
CA GLY A 52 -9.18 -13.13 -5.09
C GLY A 52 -9.43 -12.20 -6.28
N LEU A 53 -9.57 -10.90 -6.06
CA LEU A 53 -9.74 -9.92 -7.14
C LEU A 53 -8.43 -9.45 -7.76
N GLY A 54 -7.29 -9.89 -7.24
CA GLY A 54 -5.99 -9.58 -7.83
C GLY A 54 -5.39 -8.27 -7.38
N LYS A 55 -5.36 -8.02 -6.07
CA LYS A 55 -4.62 -6.87 -5.51
C LYS A 55 -3.14 -6.95 -5.87
N THR A 56 -2.57 -8.14 -5.75
CA THR A 56 -1.15 -8.38 -6.05
C THR A 56 -0.78 -8.00 -7.49
N ILE A 57 -1.54 -8.44 -8.48
CA ILE A 57 -1.22 -8.15 -9.89
C ILE A 57 -1.36 -6.66 -10.20
N GLN A 58 -2.28 -5.96 -9.56
CA GLN A 58 -2.41 -4.52 -9.72
C GLN A 58 -1.17 -3.78 -9.21
N VAL A 59 -0.64 -4.19 -8.05
CA VAL A 59 0.60 -3.64 -7.50
C VAL A 59 1.80 -4.00 -8.40
N ILE A 60 1.88 -5.24 -8.87
CA ILE A 60 2.97 -5.67 -9.75
C ILE A 60 2.97 -4.85 -11.05
N SER A 61 1.80 -4.57 -11.62
CA SER A 61 1.72 -3.72 -12.82
C SER A 61 2.24 -2.29 -12.57
N LEU A 62 1.99 -1.75 -11.38
CA LEU A 62 2.52 -0.46 -10.97
C LEU A 62 4.05 -0.50 -10.88
N LEU A 63 4.61 -1.52 -10.25
CA LEU A 63 6.06 -1.68 -10.10
C LEU A 63 6.74 -1.97 -11.44
N TYR A 64 6.09 -2.69 -12.32
CA TYR A 64 6.55 -2.91 -13.68
C TYR A 64 6.63 -1.59 -14.47
N ASP A 65 5.62 -0.75 -14.36
CA ASP A 65 5.60 0.57 -15.01
C ASP A 65 6.75 1.45 -14.51
N GLU A 66 7.11 1.32 -13.25
CA GLU A 66 8.20 2.10 -12.64
C GLU A 66 9.58 1.78 -13.21
N GLN A 67 9.76 0.64 -13.88
CA GLN A 67 11.02 0.30 -14.55
C GLN A 67 11.41 1.32 -15.65
N LYS A 68 10.46 2.13 -16.13
CA LYS A 68 10.70 3.18 -17.12
C LYS A 68 11.36 4.43 -16.54
N ALA A 69 11.38 4.56 -15.20
CA ALA A 69 11.94 5.74 -14.55
C ALA A 69 13.45 5.88 -14.83
N GLU A 70 13.90 7.08 -15.08
CA GLU A 70 15.33 7.38 -15.33
C GLU A 70 16.16 7.21 -14.06
N GLU A 71 15.65 7.72 -12.94
CA GLU A 71 16.27 7.54 -11.62
C GLU A 71 15.51 6.46 -10.87
N LYS A 72 16.18 5.34 -10.65
CA LYS A 72 15.55 4.19 -10.00
C LYS A 72 15.91 4.12 -8.52
N LYS A 73 14.87 4.08 -7.68
CA LYS A 73 14.97 3.65 -6.30
C LYS A 73 14.25 2.33 -6.18
N PRO A 74 14.73 1.41 -5.33
CA PRO A 74 13.99 0.15 -5.11
C PRO A 74 12.66 0.44 -4.44
N SER A 75 11.69 -0.44 -4.67
CA SER A 75 10.44 -0.46 -3.93
C SER A 75 10.47 -1.57 -2.90
N LEU A 76 9.67 -1.44 -1.83
CA LEU A 76 9.65 -2.39 -0.72
C LEU A 76 8.24 -2.92 -0.51
N ILE A 77 8.12 -4.25 -0.46
CA ILE A 77 6.88 -4.94 -0.09
C ILE A 77 7.08 -5.60 1.26
N ILE A 78 6.16 -5.33 2.17
CA ILE A 78 6.13 -5.90 3.51
C ILE A 78 4.85 -6.70 3.65
N CYS A 79 4.96 -7.98 3.98
CA CYS A 79 3.83 -8.90 4.04
C CYS A 79 3.99 -9.87 5.21
N PRO A 80 2.95 -10.66 5.54
CA PRO A 80 3.11 -11.77 6.48
C PRO A 80 4.16 -12.76 5.99
N ALA A 81 4.87 -13.39 6.92
CA ALA A 81 5.94 -14.34 6.60
C ALA A 81 5.48 -15.46 5.64
N SER A 82 4.24 -15.93 5.80
CA SER A 82 3.66 -16.98 4.95
C SER A 82 3.45 -16.55 3.50
N MET A 83 3.50 -15.26 3.20
CA MET A 83 3.21 -14.71 1.87
C MET A 83 4.46 -14.24 1.11
N VAL A 84 5.61 -14.25 1.75
CA VAL A 84 6.85 -13.74 1.16
C VAL A 84 7.17 -14.44 -0.17
N TYR A 85 7.15 -15.77 -0.18
CA TYR A 85 7.44 -16.54 -1.40
C TYR A 85 6.30 -16.52 -2.41
N ASN A 86 5.08 -16.26 -1.96
CA ASN A 86 3.95 -16.05 -2.87
C ASN A 86 4.17 -14.78 -3.72
N TRP A 87 4.64 -13.70 -3.12
CA TRP A 87 5.00 -12.49 -3.85
C TRP A 87 6.10 -12.76 -4.88
N GLU A 88 7.14 -13.51 -4.51
CA GLU A 88 8.20 -13.89 -5.42
C GLU A 88 7.64 -14.64 -6.64
N SER A 89 6.80 -15.66 -6.40
CA SER A 89 6.18 -16.45 -7.47
C SER A 89 5.31 -15.61 -8.41
N GLU A 90 4.55 -14.66 -7.85
CA GLU A 90 3.71 -13.77 -8.63
C GLU A 90 4.54 -12.81 -9.52
N PHE A 91 5.66 -12.31 -9.02
CA PHE A 91 6.59 -11.54 -9.84
C PHE A 91 7.18 -12.37 -10.97
N GLU A 92 7.61 -13.58 -10.70
CA GLU A 92 8.13 -14.50 -11.73
C GLU A 92 7.10 -14.78 -12.81
N ARG A 93 5.84 -14.92 -12.41
CA ARG A 93 4.74 -15.21 -13.34
C ARG A 93 4.37 -14.02 -14.20
N PHE A 94 4.25 -12.84 -13.64
CA PHE A 94 3.66 -11.68 -14.32
C PHE A 94 4.68 -10.65 -14.80
N ALA A 95 5.83 -10.55 -14.14
CA ALA A 95 6.84 -9.55 -14.45
C ALA A 95 8.25 -10.08 -14.21
N PRO A 96 8.67 -11.09 -14.98
CA PRO A 96 10.00 -11.70 -14.77
C PRO A 96 11.17 -10.76 -15.02
N SER A 97 10.95 -9.64 -15.69
CA SER A 97 11.97 -8.60 -15.89
C SER A 97 12.29 -7.80 -14.63
N ILE A 98 11.42 -7.82 -13.62
CA ILE A 98 11.67 -7.14 -12.35
C ILE A 98 12.67 -7.94 -11.54
N LYS A 99 13.74 -7.28 -11.12
CA LYS A 99 14.73 -7.89 -10.22
C LYS A 99 14.21 -7.81 -8.78
N VAL A 100 13.75 -8.95 -8.27
CA VAL A 100 13.19 -9.07 -6.92
C VAL A 100 14.25 -9.61 -5.99
N CYS A 101 14.48 -8.92 -4.87
CA CYS A 101 15.40 -9.34 -3.82
C CYS A 101 14.60 -9.75 -2.59
N MET A 102 14.74 -11.00 -2.18
CA MET A 102 14.10 -11.53 -0.98
C MET A 102 14.96 -11.20 0.23
N VAL A 103 14.44 -10.39 1.15
CA VAL A 103 15.13 -10.08 2.41
C VAL A 103 14.57 -11.02 3.47
N ALA A 104 15.14 -12.22 3.52
CA ALA A 104 14.70 -13.32 4.35
C ALA A 104 15.91 -14.18 4.74
N GLY A 105 15.70 -15.20 5.58
CA GLY A 105 16.75 -16.10 6.03
C GLY A 105 17.41 -15.63 7.33
N THR A 106 18.69 -15.93 7.48
CA THR A 106 19.47 -15.57 8.66
C THR A 106 19.76 -14.07 8.72
N ALA A 107 20.12 -13.56 9.88
CA ALA A 107 20.47 -12.16 10.04
C ALA A 107 21.63 -11.71 9.13
N PRO A 108 22.74 -12.48 8.97
CA PRO A 108 23.77 -12.11 8.01
C PRO A 108 23.30 -12.11 6.56
N GLU A 109 22.43 -13.05 6.16
CA GLU A 109 21.86 -13.09 4.82
C GLU A 109 20.99 -11.88 4.55
N ARG A 110 20.18 -11.46 5.53
CA ARG A 110 19.34 -10.27 5.40
C ARG A 110 20.15 -8.98 5.36
N GLU A 111 21.20 -8.89 6.21
CA GLU A 111 22.09 -7.73 6.20
C GLU A 111 22.77 -7.56 4.83
N ALA A 112 23.25 -8.65 4.26
CA ALA A 112 23.83 -8.65 2.91
C ALA A 112 22.82 -8.21 1.86
N ALA A 113 21.59 -8.74 1.91
CA ALA A 113 20.52 -8.36 0.97
C ALA A 113 20.21 -6.86 1.08
N ILE A 114 20.08 -6.32 2.28
CA ILE A 114 19.78 -4.90 2.51
C ILE A 114 20.92 -4.00 2.00
N SER A 115 22.18 -4.43 2.15
CA SER A 115 23.33 -3.67 1.66
C SER A 115 23.39 -3.59 0.13
N HIS A 116 22.70 -4.48 -0.59
CA HIS A 116 22.66 -4.54 -2.05
C HIS A 116 21.33 -4.09 -2.66
N LEU A 117 20.48 -3.39 -1.89
CA LEU A 117 19.15 -2.94 -2.37
C LEU A 117 19.22 -2.05 -3.61
N ALA A 118 20.30 -1.29 -3.77
CA ALA A 118 20.48 -0.45 -4.97
C ALA A 118 20.51 -1.25 -6.28
N GLU A 119 20.83 -2.53 -6.22
CA GLU A 119 20.85 -3.43 -7.37
C GLU A 119 19.50 -4.09 -7.65
N CYS A 120 18.50 -3.87 -6.78
CA CYS A 120 17.18 -4.47 -6.87
C CYS A 120 16.16 -3.48 -7.40
N ASP A 121 15.13 -3.98 -8.10
CA ASP A 121 13.94 -3.20 -8.43
C ASP A 121 12.93 -3.22 -7.27
N VAL A 122 12.77 -4.39 -6.65
CA VAL A 122 11.82 -4.60 -5.55
C VAL A 122 12.45 -5.51 -4.49
N ALA A 123 12.31 -5.13 -3.23
CA ALA A 123 12.64 -5.99 -2.10
C ALA A 123 11.34 -6.47 -1.43
N VAL A 124 11.35 -7.72 -0.99
CA VAL A 124 10.22 -8.33 -0.27
C VAL A 124 10.71 -8.83 1.07
N THR A 125 10.03 -8.49 2.14
CA THR A 125 10.33 -8.97 3.49
C THR A 125 9.04 -9.15 4.31
N SER A 126 9.15 -9.78 5.47
CA SER A 126 8.02 -9.94 6.38
C SER A 126 8.00 -8.83 7.43
N TYR A 127 6.83 -8.63 8.06
CA TYR A 127 6.69 -7.69 9.18
C TYR A 127 7.66 -8.00 10.32
N ASP A 128 7.80 -9.27 10.69
CA ASP A 128 8.67 -9.67 11.80
C ASP A 128 10.14 -9.42 11.51
N LEU A 129 10.58 -9.73 10.29
CA LEU A 129 11.97 -9.50 9.91
C LEU A 129 12.28 -8.02 9.74
N LEU A 130 11.35 -7.24 9.19
CA LEU A 130 11.49 -5.79 9.10
C LEU A 130 11.71 -5.16 10.48
N LYS A 131 10.90 -5.57 11.43
CA LYS A 131 11.00 -5.08 12.82
C LYS A 131 12.38 -5.32 13.42
N ARG A 132 12.96 -6.50 13.16
CA ARG A 132 14.31 -6.84 13.63
C ARG A 132 15.40 -6.04 12.95
N ASP A 133 15.22 -5.74 11.66
CA ASP A 133 16.24 -5.13 10.82
C ASP A 133 16.03 -3.62 10.59
N ILE A 134 15.10 -3.00 11.31
CA ILE A 134 14.67 -1.61 11.05
C ILE A 134 15.82 -0.62 11.00
N ALA A 135 16.84 -0.78 11.84
CA ALA A 135 17.98 0.11 11.85
C ALA A 135 18.75 0.12 10.52
N LEU A 136 18.78 -1.02 9.83
CA LEU A 136 19.41 -1.14 8.51
C LEU A 136 18.56 -0.47 7.42
N TYR A 137 17.23 -0.59 7.52
CA TYR A 137 16.31 0.01 6.56
C TYR A 137 16.26 1.54 6.67
N GLN A 138 16.47 2.10 7.84
CA GLN A 138 16.41 3.55 8.06
C GLN A 138 17.44 4.33 7.23
N LYS A 139 18.49 3.67 6.77
CA LYS A 139 19.53 4.25 5.91
C LYS A 139 19.18 4.17 4.42
N GLN A 140 18.09 3.49 4.08
CA GLN A 140 17.65 3.27 2.71
C GLN A 140 16.52 4.22 2.34
N GLN A 141 16.36 4.47 1.05
CA GLN A 141 15.24 5.24 0.50
C GLN A 141 14.53 4.39 -0.55
N PHE A 142 13.19 4.38 -0.48
CA PHE A 142 12.38 3.59 -1.39
C PHE A 142 11.48 4.46 -2.26
N ARG A 143 11.17 3.97 -3.46
CA ARG A 143 10.20 4.61 -4.34
C ARG A 143 8.79 4.35 -3.85
N TYR A 144 8.35 3.11 -3.92
CA TYR A 144 7.08 2.67 -3.35
C TYR A 144 7.33 1.80 -2.13
N GLN A 145 6.49 1.98 -1.14
CA GLN A 145 6.39 1.05 -0.01
C GLN A 145 4.96 0.52 0.04
N VAL A 146 4.81 -0.80 0.01
CA VAL A 146 3.52 -1.46 0.03
C VAL A 146 3.48 -2.40 1.22
N ILE A 147 2.46 -2.27 2.06
CA ILE A 147 2.19 -3.24 3.11
C ILE A 147 1.02 -4.11 2.69
N ASP A 148 1.20 -5.42 2.72
CA ASP A 148 0.16 -6.40 2.44
C ASP A 148 -0.45 -6.89 3.75
N GLU A 149 -1.74 -7.23 3.71
CA GLU A 149 -2.50 -7.57 4.92
C GLU A 149 -2.36 -6.46 5.98
N ALA A 150 -2.75 -5.25 5.60
CA ALA A 150 -2.51 -4.02 6.38
C ALA A 150 -3.08 -4.04 7.80
N GLN A 151 -4.00 -4.96 8.11
CA GLN A 151 -4.49 -5.16 9.48
C GLN A 151 -3.38 -5.55 10.47
N TYR A 152 -2.21 -5.99 9.99
CA TYR A 152 -1.04 -6.24 10.84
C TYR A 152 -0.57 -4.99 11.57
N ILE A 153 -0.90 -3.80 11.09
CA ILE A 153 -0.56 -2.54 11.75
C ILE A 153 -1.78 -1.86 12.40
N LYS A 154 -2.85 -2.59 12.64
CA LYS A 154 -4.10 -2.05 13.21
C LYS A 154 -3.91 -1.37 14.58
N ASN A 155 -2.96 -1.85 15.37
CA ASN A 155 -2.61 -1.23 16.64
C ASN A 155 -1.36 -0.36 16.44
N PRO A 156 -1.50 0.98 16.50
CA PRO A 156 -0.40 1.89 16.24
C PRO A 156 0.73 1.81 17.26
N MET A 157 0.50 1.20 18.40
CA MET A 157 1.48 1.10 19.51
C MET A 157 2.45 -0.05 19.34
N THR A 158 2.22 -0.98 18.42
CA THR A 158 3.10 -2.14 18.22
C THR A 158 4.42 -1.74 17.56
N GLN A 159 5.46 -2.54 17.82
CA GLN A 159 6.76 -2.36 17.17
C GLN A 159 6.67 -2.51 15.65
N GLY A 160 5.84 -3.46 15.17
CA GLY A 160 5.62 -3.66 13.75
C GLY A 160 5.01 -2.45 13.06
N ALA A 161 3.98 -1.85 13.67
CA ALA A 161 3.36 -0.65 13.15
C ALA A 161 4.34 0.52 13.10
N ARG A 162 5.13 0.71 14.16
CA ARG A 162 6.16 1.76 14.22
C ARG A 162 7.26 1.54 13.19
N ALA A 163 7.66 0.28 12.98
CA ALA A 163 8.73 -0.04 12.04
C ALA A 163 8.34 0.31 10.61
N VAL A 164 7.14 -0.06 10.14
CA VAL A 164 6.73 0.27 8.76
C VAL A 164 6.60 1.78 8.55
N LYS A 165 6.26 2.53 9.58
CA LYS A 165 6.13 3.99 9.52
C LYS A 165 7.49 4.71 9.55
N ALA A 166 8.54 4.05 10.03
CA ALA A 166 9.89 4.62 10.16
C ALA A 166 10.69 4.59 8.85
N ILE A 167 10.21 3.89 7.84
CA ILE A 167 10.90 3.74 6.55
C ILE A 167 10.69 4.99 5.69
N GLN A 168 11.73 5.41 4.99
CA GLN A 168 11.67 6.53 4.05
C GLN A 168 11.23 6.01 2.67
N SER A 169 10.11 6.50 2.20
CA SER A 169 9.56 6.13 0.89
C SER A 169 8.83 7.33 0.27
N GLU A 170 8.82 7.39 -1.05
CA GLU A 170 8.17 8.48 -1.77
C GLU A 170 6.66 8.34 -1.81
N CYS A 171 6.16 7.09 -1.89
CA CYS A 171 4.74 6.82 -1.98
C CYS A 171 4.42 5.51 -1.25
N ARG A 172 3.34 5.50 -0.48
CA ARG A 172 2.95 4.36 0.35
C ARG A 172 1.55 3.88 -0.01
N PHE A 173 1.41 2.57 -0.16
CA PHE A 173 0.13 1.91 -0.35
C PHE A 173 -0.06 0.80 0.68
N ALA A 174 -1.31 0.51 0.98
CA ALA A 174 -1.71 -0.58 1.86
C ALA A 174 -2.72 -1.48 1.14
N LEU A 175 -2.58 -2.78 1.31
CA LEU A 175 -3.47 -3.79 0.76
C LEU A 175 -4.18 -4.50 1.91
N THR A 176 -5.48 -4.72 1.79
CA THR A 176 -6.24 -5.50 2.75
C THR A 176 -7.44 -6.15 2.06
N GLY A 177 -7.83 -7.33 2.51
CA GLY A 177 -9.04 -8.01 2.05
C GLY A 177 -10.26 -7.72 2.94
N THR A 178 -10.10 -6.89 3.97
CA THR A 178 -11.16 -6.58 4.92
C THR A 178 -11.52 -5.09 4.91
N PRO A 179 -12.78 -4.73 5.22
CA PRO A 179 -13.16 -3.33 5.34
C PRO A 179 -12.44 -2.66 6.49
N VAL A 180 -11.82 -1.50 6.24
CA VAL A 180 -11.10 -0.72 7.26
C VAL A 180 -11.96 0.35 7.91
N GLU A 181 -13.09 0.67 7.32
CA GLU A 181 -13.94 1.81 7.71
C GLU A 181 -14.66 1.61 9.03
N ASN A 182 -14.84 0.36 9.46
CA ASN A 182 -15.60 0.01 10.67
C ASN A 182 -14.77 -0.01 11.96
N ARG A 183 -13.45 0.15 11.86
CA ARG A 183 -12.54 0.14 13.01
C ARG A 183 -11.69 1.41 12.98
N LEU A 184 -12.10 2.40 13.77
CA LEU A 184 -11.54 3.73 13.67
C LEU A 184 -10.06 3.83 14.08
N SER A 185 -9.64 3.08 15.10
CA SER A 185 -8.23 3.05 15.49
C SER A 185 -7.36 2.39 14.42
N GLU A 186 -7.85 1.34 13.78
CA GLU A 186 -7.18 0.69 12.66
C GLU A 186 -7.08 1.63 11.46
N LEU A 187 -8.18 2.30 11.11
CA LEU A 187 -8.20 3.30 10.05
C LEU A 187 -7.16 4.39 10.31
N TRP A 188 -7.12 4.92 11.53
CA TRP A 188 -6.13 5.94 11.88
C TRP A 188 -4.69 5.41 11.70
N SER A 189 -4.40 4.21 12.18
CA SER A 189 -3.05 3.64 12.08
C SER A 189 -2.60 3.46 10.64
N ILE A 190 -3.50 2.98 9.77
CA ILE A 190 -3.18 2.82 8.35
C ILE A 190 -2.97 4.18 7.68
N PHE A 191 -3.81 5.18 7.96
CA PHE A 191 -3.62 6.52 7.40
C PHE A 191 -2.37 7.21 7.94
N ASP A 192 -1.98 6.95 9.19
CA ASP A 192 -0.72 7.44 9.74
C ASP A 192 0.49 6.85 9.01
N TYR A 193 0.38 5.59 8.58
CA TYR A 193 1.36 4.97 7.69
C TYR A 193 1.36 5.62 6.30
N LEU A 194 0.20 5.77 5.67
CA LEU A 194 0.07 6.26 4.30
C LEU A 194 0.49 7.73 4.14
N MET A 195 -0.03 8.57 5.01
CA MET A 195 0.08 10.03 4.96
C MET A 195 0.11 10.58 6.37
N PRO A 196 1.28 10.59 7.05
CA PRO A 196 1.37 11.09 8.43
C PRO A 196 0.75 12.49 8.58
N GLY A 197 -0.08 12.64 9.59
CA GLY A 197 -0.75 13.91 9.89
C GLY A 197 -2.08 14.15 9.17
N PHE A 198 -2.43 13.34 8.18
CA PHE A 198 -3.68 13.51 7.44
C PHE A 198 -4.92 13.38 8.34
N LEU A 199 -4.92 12.40 9.23
CA LEU A 199 -5.97 12.23 10.25
C LEU A 199 -5.53 12.73 11.63
N TYR A 200 -4.64 13.70 11.67
CA TYR A 200 -4.13 14.32 12.91
C TYR A 200 -3.29 13.36 13.76
N THR A 201 -2.95 13.78 14.98
CA THR A 201 -2.39 12.86 15.99
C THR A 201 -3.48 11.90 16.48
N TYR A 202 -3.08 10.77 17.06
CA TYR A 202 -4.06 9.81 17.57
C TYR A 202 -4.96 10.43 18.65
N ASP A 203 -4.41 11.23 19.56
CA ASP A 203 -5.18 11.91 20.60
C ASP A 203 -6.23 12.85 20.00
N LYS A 204 -5.86 13.64 19.02
CA LYS A 204 -6.78 14.57 18.34
C LYS A 204 -7.84 13.82 17.53
N PHE A 205 -7.45 12.77 16.82
CA PHE A 205 -8.37 11.89 16.10
C PHE A 205 -9.39 11.26 17.03
N LYS A 206 -8.92 10.75 18.17
CA LYS A 206 -9.78 10.14 19.18
C LYS A 206 -10.85 11.12 19.70
N LYS A 207 -10.43 12.34 20.03
CA LYS A 207 -11.35 13.37 20.52
C LYS A 207 -12.33 13.85 19.45
N ARG A 208 -11.87 13.95 18.22
CA ARG A 208 -12.63 14.55 17.13
C ARG A 208 -13.56 13.56 16.41
N TYR A 209 -13.16 12.30 16.31
CA TYR A 209 -13.88 11.28 15.56
C TYR A 209 -14.21 10.03 16.34
N GLU A 210 -13.21 9.37 16.93
CA GLU A 210 -13.44 8.06 17.56
C GLU A 210 -14.42 8.14 18.72
N SER A 211 -14.18 9.02 19.69
CA SER A 211 -15.07 9.16 20.86
C SER A 211 -16.47 9.65 20.49
N PRO A 212 -16.64 10.69 19.68
CA PRO A 212 -17.98 11.11 19.26
C PRO A 212 -18.74 10.04 18.49
N ILE A 213 -18.09 9.32 17.59
CA ILE A 213 -18.73 8.29 16.77
C ILE A 213 -19.11 7.06 17.61
N VAL A 214 -18.18 6.59 18.45
CA VAL A 214 -18.38 5.35 19.22
C VAL A 214 -19.30 5.59 20.42
N LYS A 215 -19.11 6.68 21.18
CA LYS A 215 -19.84 6.95 22.41
C LYS A 215 -21.16 7.65 22.17
N ASP A 216 -21.18 8.63 21.29
CA ASP A 216 -22.31 9.52 21.08
C ASP A 216 -23.07 9.23 19.79
N GLN A 217 -22.64 8.24 19.01
CA GLN A 217 -23.24 7.88 17.72
C GLN A 217 -23.36 9.11 16.79
N ASP A 218 -22.35 9.97 16.78
CA ASP A 218 -22.33 11.21 16.02
C ASP A 218 -22.22 10.92 14.51
N GLU A 219 -23.35 10.96 13.81
CA GLU A 219 -23.44 10.67 12.38
C GLU A 219 -22.75 11.76 11.53
N GLU A 220 -22.75 12.99 12.01
CA GLU A 220 -22.08 14.09 11.29
C GLU A 220 -20.56 13.91 11.30
N ALA A 221 -19.98 13.55 12.45
CA ALA A 221 -18.57 13.25 12.57
C ALA A 221 -18.18 12.05 11.69
N LEU A 222 -19.00 10.99 11.69
CA LEU A 222 -18.80 9.83 10.83
C LEU A 222 -18.82 10.22 9.35
N GLY A 223 -19.80 11.02 8.95
CA GLY A 223 -19.92 11.48 7.57
C GLY A 223 -18.71 12.32 7.11
N ARG A 224 -18.20 13.20 7.98
CA ARG A 224 -17.01 13.97 7.70
C ARG A 224 -15.77 13.06 7.50
N LEU A 225 -15.60 12.10 8.39
CA LEU A 225 -14.49 11.16 8.31
C LEU A 225 -14.54 10.34 7.02
N GLN A 226 -15.72 9.83 6.67
CA GLN A 226 -15.94 9.08 5.44
C GLN A 226 -15.60 9.89 4.20
N ARG A 227 -16.02 11.16 4.16
CA ARG A 227 -15.69 12.05 3.03
C ARG A 227 -14.20 12.35 2.93
N MET A 228 -13.50 12.47 4.06
CA MET A 228 -12.07 12.71 4.08
C MET A 228 -11.29 11.50 3.55
N THR A 229 -11.71 10.29 3.89
CA THR A 229 -10.97 9.06 3.61
C THR A 229 -11.36 8.39 2.28
N ALA A 230 -12.58 8.61 1.81
CA ALA A 230 -13.11 7.94 0.62
C ALA A 230 -12.24 8.02 -0.63
N PRO A 231 -11.60 9.15 -0.99
CA PRO A 231 -10.74 9.21 -2.18
C PRO A 231 -9.52 8.30 -2.11
N PHE A 232 -9.13 7.88 -0.92
CA PHE A 232 -7.92 7.12 -0.65
C PHE A 232 -8.17 5.63 -0.38
N ILE A 233 -9.43 5.18 -0.54
CA ILE A 233 -9.81 3.78 -0.33
C ILE A 233 -10.52 3.29 -1.59
N LEU A 234 -9.97 2.27 -2.24
CA LEU A 234 -10.62 1.60 -3.35
C LEU A 234 -11.02 0.20 -2.91
N ARG A 235 -12.32 -0.05 -2.88
CA ARG A 235 -12.86 -1.35 -2.51
C ARG A 235 -13.90 -1.80 -3.53
N ARG A 236 -13.65 -2.96 -4.12
CA ARG A 236 -14.61 -3.63 -5.02
C ARG A 236 -14.95 -5.00 -4.44
N LEU A 237 -16.20 -5.35 -4.51
CA LEU A 237 -16.70 -6.64 -4.07
C LEU A 237 -16.72 -7.60 -5.25
N LYS A 238 -16.61 -8.91 -4.99
CA LYS A 238 -16.73 -9.93 -6.05
C LYS A 238 -18.03 -9.79 -6.83
N SER A 239 -19.14 -9.49 -6.11
CA SER A 239 -20.45 -9.27 -6.74
C SER A 239 -20.46 -8.11 -7.73
N ASP A 240 -19.62 -7.10 -7.52
CA ASP A 240 -19.57 -5.91 -8.37
C ASP A 240 -18.86 -6.17 -9.71
N VAL A 241 -18.00 -7.20 -9.77
CA VAL A 241 -17.13 -7.49 -10.90
C VAL A 241 -17.33 -8.88 -11.50
N LEU A 242 -18.42 -9.55 -11.14
CA LEU A 242 -18.71 -10.92 -11.59
C LEU A 242 -18.63 -11.11 -13.11
N LYS A 243 -19.03 -10.10 -13.87
CA LYS A 243 -19.01 -10.15 -15.33
C LYS A 243 -17.60 -10.19 -15.92
N GLU A 244 -16.60 -9.78 -15.14
CA GLU A 244 -15.20 -9.75 -15.58
C GLU A 244 -14.41 -10.95 -15.08
N LEU A 245 -14.99 -11.73 -14.18
CA LEU A 245 -14.38 -12.94 -13.64
C LEU A 245 -14.67 -14.14 -14.54
#